data_0000cf901ab6adb63f4a116094f43883
#
_entry.id   0000cf901ab6adb63f4a116094f43883
#
_cell.length_a   1.000
_cell.length_b   1.000
_cell.length_c   1.000
_cell.angle_alpha   90.00
_cell.angle_beta   90.00
_cell.angle_gamma   90.00
#
_symmetry.space_group_name_H-M   'P 1'
#
loop_
_entity.id
_entity.type
_entity.pdbx_description
1 polymer ?
#
loop_
_entity_poly.entity_id
_entity_poly.type
_entity_poly.pdbx_seq_one_letter_code
_entity_poly.pdbx_strand_id
1 'polypeptide(L)'
;MCGIVGRAGPLLAADERMFKVLLLLDWFRGQDSTGVASVTKKGSVTTLKVADDPIILMQHQDYETIVAGVSDAIWIGHNRASTVGASVRANAHPFTCGNITGVHNGTLTKESLSALRRNLEETYETDSETIFAHMDLLGVEKTLRYLEGAWALVWYNSKDKTLNMLRNTERPLYTCEYKRKHTENRVLTWASEYRMITAAYDYTDSSDELILDSEGFGYFQLPVDVLHTWALGDLVAGITERVEKVPMPGLPVPPKVTTVTYPSTSPVTTFTPATLVPDKEEIHNISIVEDDEVEGHYFGGRISSDAWNGMASYGCSYCGTDVLPSTPGIAVFPEEMIVLCPSCLGESVTTIGGNIHKHIESLC
;
A
#
# COMPACT_ATOMS: atom_id res chain seq x y z
N MET A 1 -8.79 -2.88 -4.26
CA MET A 1 -7.40 -2.68 -4.76
C MET A 1 -6.48 -3.48 -3.84
N CYS A 2 -5.45 -4.10 -4.38
CA CYS A 2 -4.44 -4.78 -3.55
C CYS A 2 -3.61 -3.78 -2.73
N GLY A 3 -2.96 -4.27 -1.67
CA GLY A 3 -2.05 -3.51 -0.88
C GLY A 3 -0.70 -4.20 -0.68
N ILE A 4 0.35 -3.42 -0.54
CA ILE A 4 1.71 -3.87 -0.29
C ILE A 4 2.23 -3.17 0.95
N VAL A 5 2.80 -3.92 1.87
CA VAL A 5 3.47 -3.40 3.07
C VAL A 5 4.76 -4.16 3.33
N GLY A 6 5.65 -3.60 4.13
CA GLY A 6 6.82 -4.33 4.57
C GLY A 6 7.82 -3.52 5.36
N ARG A 7 8.83 -4.23 5.87
CA ARG A 7 9.93 -3.68 6.65
C ARG A 7 11.24 -4.38 6.31
N ALA A 8 12.34 -3.64 6.37
CA ALA A 8 13.67 -4.20 6.17
C ALA A 8 14.72 -3.48 7.03
N GLY A 9 15.69 -4.24 7.52
CA GLY A 9 16.77 -3.71 8.35
C GLY A 9 17.19 -4.71 9.42
N PRO A 10 17.89 -4.26 10.46
CA PRO A 10 18.15 -5.06 11.66
C PRO A 10 16.89 -5.17 12.52
N LEU A 11 15.94 -6.05 12.08
CA LEU A 11 14.62 -6.19 12.66
C LEU A 11 14.68 -6.75 14.10
N LEU A 12 13.78 -6.25 14.94
CA LEU A 12 13.59 -6.62 16.35
C LEU A 12 12.13 -7.02 16.59
N ALA A 13 11.83 -7.54 17.78
CA ALA A 13 10.46 -7.90 18.16
C ALA A 13 9.46 -6.72 18.07
N ALA A 14 9.90 -5.50 18.39
CA ALA A 14 9.06 -4.31 18.23
C ALA A 14 8.64 -4.03 16.77
N ASP A 15 9.49 -4.37 15.82
CA ASP A 15 9.18 -4.22 14.40
C ASP A 15 8.06 -5.16 13.95
N GLU A 16 7.92 -6.31 14.60
CA GLU A 16 6.84 -7.25 14.34
C GLU A 16 5.47 -6.64 14.65
N ARG A 17 5.35 -5.91 15.78
CA ARG A 17 4.10 -5.23 16.13
C ARG A 17 3.70 -4.23 15.04
N MET A 18 4.63 -3.39 14.62
CA MET A 18 4.38 -2.43 13.55
C MET A 18 4.04 -3.12 12.23
N PHE A 19 4.70 -4.22 11.89
CA PHE A 19 4.41 -4.99 10.68
C PHE A 19 3.01 -5.63 10.72
N LYS A 20 2.59 -6.16 11.88
CA LYS A 20 1.23 -6.68 12.09
C LYS A 20 0.19 -5.58 11.87
N VAL A 21 0.40 -4.40 12.44
CA VAL A 21 -0.52 -3.26 12.23
C VAL A 21 -0.54 -2.82 10.77
N LEU A 22 0.60 -2.77 10.09
CA LEU A 22 0.64 -2.49 8.64
C LEU A 22 -0.19 -3.49 7.83
N LEU A 23 -0.09 -4.79 8.12
CA LEU A 23 -0.91 -5.82 7.46
C LEU A 23 -2.41 -5.63 7.72
N LEU A 24 -2.79 -5.26 8.95
CA LEU A 24 -4.19 -5.00 9.31
C LEU A 24 -4.73 -3.76 8.60
N LEU A 25 -3.96 -2.68 8.53
CA LEU A 25 -4.35 -1.47 7.80
C LEU A 25 -4.43 -1.73 6.29
N ASP A 26 -3.53 -2.53 5.76
CA ASP A 26 -3.51 -2.88 4.34
C ASP A 26 -4.70 -3.78 3.92
N TRP A 27 -5.34 -4.46 4.87
CA TRP A 27 -6.54 -5.25 4.62
C TRP A 27 -7.71 -4.43 4.05
N PHE A 28 -7.80 -3.14 4.39
CA PHE A 28 -8.78 -2.25 3.78
C PHE A 28 -8.63 -2.11 2.26
N ARG A 29 -7.47 -2.48 1.71
CA ARG A 29 -7.21 -2.45 0.28
C ARG A 29 -7.51 -3.78 -0.43
N GLY A 30 -7.44 -4.91 0.28
CA GLY A 30 -7.69 -6.22 -0.31
C GLY A 30 -8.09 -7.24 0.74
N GLN A 31 -9.24 -7.88 0.54
CA GLN A 31 -9.89 -8.74 1.56
C GLN A 31 -9.96 -10.22 1.15
N ASP A 32 -9.45 -10.58 -0.03
CA ASP A 32 -9.62 -11.93 -0.57
C ASP A 32 -8.55 -12.93 -0.13
N SER A 33 -7.36 -12.45 0.15
CA SER A 33 -6.28 -13.27 0.68
C SER A 33 -5.14 -12.42 1.22
N THR A 34 -4.40 -12.98 2.17
CA THR A 34 -3.23 -12.36 2.80
C THR A 34 -2.03 -13.27 2.74
N GLY A 35 -0.84 -12.69 2.62
CA GLY A 35 0.37 -13.45 2.77
C GLY A 35 1.61 -12.61 3.05
N VAL A 36 2.62 -13.29 3.57
CA VAL A 36 3.90 -12.71 3.96
C VAL A 36 5.06 -13.53 3.42
N ALA A 37 6.17 -12.85 3.13
CA ALA A 37 7.47 -13.46 2.95
C ALA A 37 8.44 -12.89 3.99
N SER A 38 9.25 -13.75 4.57
CA SER A 38 10.39 -13.39 5.38
C SER A 38 11.68 -13.77 4.68
N VAL A 39 12.65 -12.86 4.73
CA VAL A 39 14.01 -13.09 4.25
C VAL A 39 14.95 -12.97 5.44
N THR A 40 15.64 -14.06 5.74
CA THR A 40 16.62 -14.07 6.83
C THR A 40 17.85 -13.23 6.48
N LYS A 41 18.64 -12.86 7.49
CA LYS A 41 19.95 -12.19 7.32
C LYS A 41 20.93 -12.94 6.40
N LYS A 42 20.71 -14.25 6.21
CA LYS A 42 21.51 -15.09 5.29
C LYS A 42 20.93 -15.13 3.87
N GLY A 43 19.71 -14.62 3.67
CA GLY A 43 19.03 -14.57 2.37
C GLY A 43 18.10 -15.75 2.09
N SER A 44 17.83 -16.61 3.07
CA SER A 44 16.81 -17.67 2.92
C SER A 44 15.42 -17.06 2.99
N VAL A 45 14.53 -17.52 2.12
CA VAL A 45 13.15 -17.01 2.01
C VAL A 45 12.17 -18.06 2.53
N THR A 46 11.19 -17.61 3.30
CA THR A 46 10.03 -18.42 3.71
C THR A 46 8.76 -17.61 3.47
N THR A 47 7.69 -18.28 3.03
CA THR A 47 6.40 -17.63 2.75
C THR A 47 5.28 -18.30 3.49
N LEU A 48 4.30 -17.51 3.94
CA LEU A 48 3.03 -17.98 4.48
C LEU A 48 1.88 -17.24 3.77
N LYS A 49 0.87 -17.98 3.36
CA LYS A 49 -0.28 -17.44 2.61
C LYS A 49 -1.58 -18.09 3.09
N VAL A 50 -2.64 -17.30 3.17
CA VAL A 50 -4.01 -17.76 3.43
C VAL A 50 -4.97 -17.13 2.43
N ALA A 51 -6.05 -17.83 2.08
CA ALA A 51 -7.15 -17.27 1.31
C ALA A 51 -8.16 -16.67 2.30
N ASP A 52 -7.69 -15.74 3.11
CA ASP A 52 -8.40 -15.15 4.22
C ASP A 52 -7.73 -13.85 4.65
N ASP A 53 -8.24 -13.23 5.71
CA ASP A 53 -7.75 -11.99 6.27
C ASP A 53 -6.42 -12.12 7.04
N PRO A 54 -5.75 -10.98 7.35
CA PRO A 54 -4.48 -10.99 8.07
C PRO A 54 -4.59 -11.53 9.51
N ILE A 55 -5.76 -11.50 10.15
CA ILE A 55 -5.93 -12.03 11.50
C ILE A 55 -5.76 -13.56 11.46
N ILE A 56 -6.39 -14.22 10.48
CA ILE A 56 -6.24 -15.67 10.27
C ILE A 56 -4.80 -16.03 9.92
N LEU A 57 -4.12 -15.21 9.10
CA LEU A 57 -2.71 -15.39 8.81
C LEU A 57 -1.85 -15.34 10.09
N MET A 58 -2.06 -14.33 10.96
CA MET A 58 -1.31 -14.14 12.20
C MET A 58 -1.60 -15.20 13.25
N GLN A 59 -2.77 -15.83 13.22
CA GLN A 59 -3.12 -16.97 14.08
C GLN A 59 -2.59 -18.32 13.57
N HIS A 60 -2.03 -18.34 12.36
CA HIS A 60 -1.44 -19.57 11.83
C HIS A 60 -0.23 -19.99 12.66
N GLN A 61 -0.14 -21.28 13.00
CA GLN A 61 0.92 -21.84 13.86
C GLN A 61 2.35 -21.51 13.39
N ASP A 62 2.55 -21.32 12.09
CA ASP A 62 3.86 -21.05 11.49
C ASP A 62 4.18 -19.53 11.45
N TYR A 63 3.22 -18.66 11.75
CA TYR A 63 3.42 -17.21 11.60
C TYR A 63 4.60 -16.70 12.43
N GLU A 64 4.62 -16.99 13.72
CA GLU A 64 5.68 -16.55 14.63
C GLU A 64 7.05 -17.12 14.26
N THR A 65 7.08 -18.31 13.64
CA THR A 65 8.34 -18.90 13.15
C THR A 65 8.86 -18.18 11.91
N ILE A 66 7.94 -17.69 11.07
CA ILE A 66 8.27 -17.02 9.79
C ILE A 66 8.58 -15.54 10.02
N VAL A 67 7.85 -14.88 10.93
CA VAL A 67 8.03 -13.46 11.26
C VAL A 67 8.67 -13.36 12.66
N ALA A 68 9.89 -13.88 12.78
CA ALA A 68 10.55 -14.06 14.08
C ALA A 68 11.45 -12.89 14.54
N GLY A 69 11.56 -11.84 13.74
CA GLY A 69 12.34 -10.63 14.05
C GLY A 69 13.85 -10.82 14.04
N VAL A 70 14.41 -11.43 15.05
CA VAL A 70 15.88 -11.42 15.29
C VAL A 70 16.72 -12.08 14.20
N SER A 71 16.19 -13.08 13.49
CA SER A 71 16.90 -13.77 12.39
C SER A 71 16.62 -13.16 11.03
N ASP A 72 15.61 -12.30 10.94
CA ASP A 72 15.13 -11.75 9.67
C ASP A 72 15.76 -10.40 9.35
N ALA A 73 15.74 -10.06 8.08
CA ALA A 73 16.20 -8.78 7.57
C ALA A 73 15.13 -8.09 6.73
N ILE A 74 14.18 -8.85 6.15
CA ILE A 74 13.13 -8.29 5.31
C ILE A 74 11.83 -9.04 5.58
N TRP A 75 10.73 -8.31 5.75
CA TRP A 75 9.36 -8.81 5.70
C TRP A 75 8.59 -8.10 4.60
N ILE A 76 7.96 -8.88 3.73
CA ILE A 76 7.11 -8.40 2.64
C ILE A 76 5.70 -8.92 2.90
N GLY A 77 4.73 -8.04 3.00
CA GLY A 77 3.32 -8.36 3.21
C GLY A 77 2.44 -7.88 2.07
N HIS A 78 1.32 -8.58 1.86
CA HIS A 78 0.36 -8.25 0.82
C HIS A 78 -1.05 -8.69 1.20
N ASN A 79 -2.02 -7.80 0.95
CA ASN A 79 -3.45 -8.11 0.98
C ASN A 79 -4.02 -7.97 -0.43
N ARG A 80 -4.64 -9.04 -0.91
CA ARG A 80 -5.11 -9.16 -2.28
C ARG A 80 -6.58 -8.80 -2.40
N ALA A 81 -6.90 -7.94 -3.39
CA ALA A 81 -8.23 -7.85 -3.99
C ALA A 81 -8.15 -8.53 -5.36
N SER A 82 -8.83 -9.64 -5.54
CA SER A 82 -8.74 -10.47 -6.74
C SER A 82 -9.29 -9.77 -7.97
N THR A 83 -8.46 -9.62 -8.99
CA THR A 83 -8.84 -9.09 -10.31
C THR A 83 -8.63 -10.13 -11.40
N VAL A 84 -7.58 -10.94 -11.29
CA VAL A 84 -7.21 -12.02 -12.20
C VAL A 84 -6.93 -13.27 -11.38
N GLY A 85 -7.55 -14.38 -11.72
CA GLY A 85 -7.45 -15.66 -11.01
C GLY A 85 -8.41 -15.78 -9.81
N ALA A 86 -8.64 -17.01 -9.37
CA ALA A 86 -9.54 -17.31 -8.26
C ALA A 86 -9.01 -16.81 -6.90
N SER A 87 -9.93 -16.58 -5.95
CA SER A 87 -9.58 -16.25 -4.55
C SER A 87 -9.25 -17.54 -3.79
N VAL A 88 -8.08 -18.09 -4.06
CA VAL A 88 -7.54 -19.31 -3.42
C VAL A 88 -6.14 -19.05 -2.90
N ARG A 89 -5.69 -19.84 -1.94
CA ARG A 89 -4.36 -19.74 -1.32
C ARG A 89 -3.23 -19.76 -2.36
N ALA A 90 -3.35 -20.55 -3.42
CA ALA A 90 -2.34 -20.63 -4.47
C ALA A 90 -2.10 -19.27 -5.14
N ASN A 91 -3.18 -18.51 -5.35
CA ASN A 91 -3.17 -17.20 -6.00
C ASN A 91 -2.92 -16.03 -5.04
N ALA A 92 -2.74 -16.30 -3.75
CA ALA A 92 -2.32 -15.26 -2.80
C ALA A 92 -0.83 -14.91 -3.01
N HIS A 93 -0.48 -13.65 -2.76
CA HIS A 93 0.91 -13.21 -2.70
C HIS A 93 1.55 -13.59 -1.34
N PRO A 94 2.89 -13.60 -1.25
CA PRO A 94 3.88 -13.42 -2.31
C PRO A 94 3.99 -14.64 -3.23
N PHE A 95 4.42 -14.41 -4.47
CA PHE A 95 4.81 -15.48 -5.38
C PHE A 95 6.31 -15.72 -5.35
N THR A 96 6.73 -16.98 -5.38
CA THR A 96 8.13 -17.36 -5.51
C THR A 96 8.32 -18.13 -6.80
N CYS A 97 9.05 -17.50 -7.74
CA CYS A 97 9.40 -18.06 -9.04
C CYS A 97 10.92 -18.08 -9.15
N GLY A 98 11.52 -19.24 -9.06
CA GLY A 98 12.98 -19.40 -9.05
C GLY A 98 13.65 -18.57 -7.96
N ASN A 99 14.45 -17.57 -8.35
CA ASN A 99 15.15 -16.69 -7.43
C ASN A 99 14.36 -15.44 -7.01
N ILE A 100 13.19 -15.24 -7.58
CA ILE A 100 12.36 -14.04 -7.33
C ILE A 100 11.23 -14.38 -6.38
N THR A 101 11.14 -13.65 -5.27
CA THR A 101 9.97 -13.69 -4.37
C THR A 101 9.40 -12.28 -4.28
N GLY A 102 8.14 -12.10 -4.69
CA GLY A 102 7.60 -10.76 -4.83
C GLY A 102 6.08 -10.63 -4.70
N VAL A 103 5.67 -9.37 -4.61
CA VAL A 103 4.28 -8.94 -4.52
C VAL A 103 3.99 -7.87 -5.57
N HIS A 104 2.77 -7.87 -6.07
CA HIS A 104 2.29 -6.96 -7.10
C HIS A 104 0.95 -6.34 -6.68
N ASN A 105 0.89 -5.03 -6.66
CA ASN A 105 -0.36 -4.29 -6.58
C ASN A 105 -0.68 -3.72 -7.95
N GLY A 106 -1.71 -4.27 -8.58
CA GLY A 106 -2.10 -3.80 -9.90
C GLY A 106 -2.86 -4.82 -10.73
N THR A 107 -2.96 -4.51 -12.02
CA THR A 107 -3.54 -5.39 -13.03
C THR A 107 -2.94 -5.04 -14.39
N LEU A 108 -2.40 -6.03 -15.08
CA LEU A 108 -1.86 -5.85 -16.42
C LEU A 108 -2.98 -5.83 -17.47
N THR A 109 -2.72 -5.19 -18.59
CA THR A 109 -3.56 -5.32 -19.77
C THR A 109 -3.52 -6.76 -20.31
N LYS A 110 -4.55 -7.17 -21.03
CA LYS A 110 -4.60 -8.52 -21.64
C LYS A 110 -3.46 -8.72 -22.65
N GLU A 111 -3.09 -7.68 -23.35
CA GLU A 111 -2.00 -7.65 -24.33
C GLU A 111 -0.65 -7.86 -23.65
N SER A 112 -0.40 -7.15 -22.57
CA SER A 112 0.79 -7.29 -21.73
C SER A 112 0.92 -8.71 -21.17
N LEU A 113 -0.14 -9.21 -20.53
CA LEU A 113 -0.17 -10.56 -19.97
C LEU A 113 0.07 -11.63 -21.04
N SER A 114 -0.55 -11.47 -22.22
CA SER A 114 -0.33 -12.39 -23.35
C SER A 114 1.10 -12.33 -23.87
N ALA A 115 1.72 -11.15 -23.88
CA ALA A 115 3.10 -10.96 -24.31
C ALA A 115 4.10 -11.65 -23.36
N LEU A 116 3.89 -11.52 -22.05
CA LEU A 116 4.70 -12.21 -21.05
C LEU A 116 4.56 -13.73 -21.16
N ARG A 117 3.32 -14.24 -21.26
CA ARG A 117 3.03 -15.68 -21.35
C ARG A 117 3.66 -16.38 -22.56
N ARG A 118 3.81 -15.67 -23.68
CA ARG A 118 4.46 -16.25 -24.89
C ARG A 118 5.90 -16.69 -24.68
N ASN A 119 6.56 -16.15 -23.66
CA ASN A 119 7.95 -16.46 -23.37
C ASN A 119 8.10 -17.53 -22.26
N LEU A 120 6.99 -18.00 -21.69
CA LEU A 120 6.96 -18.97 -20.61
C LEU A 120 6.48 -20.32 -21.12
N GLU A 121 7.07 -21.41 -20.64
CA GLU A 121 6.62 -22.76 -20.93
C GLU A 121 5.36 -23.12 -20.14
N GLU A 122 5.24 -22.57 -18.94
CA GLU A 122 4.10 -22.78 -18.04
C GLU A 122 3.08 -21.66 -18.15
N THR A 123 1.83 -21.97 -17.90
CA THR A 123 0.74 -20.99 -17.84
C THR A 123 0.35 -20.77 -16.40
N TYR A 124 0.49 -19.53 -15.94
CA TYR A 124 0.11 -19.09 -14.60
C TYR A 124 -1.30 -18.49 -14.61
N GLU A 125 -2.04 -18.70 -13.52
CA GLU A 125 -3.42 -18.23 -13.42
C GLU A 125 -3.46 -16.70 -13.24
N THR A 126 -2.52 -16.13 -12.46
CA THR A 126 -2.47 -14.71 -12.16
C THR A 126 -1.46 -13.96 -13.05
N ASP A 127 -1.71 -12.68 -13.25
CA ASP A 127 -0.76 -11.77 -13.89
C ASP A 127 0.50 -11.57 -13.04
N SER A 128 0.33 -11.51 -11.73
CA SER A 128 1.41 -11.33 -10.77
C SER A 128 2.45 -12.45 -10.82
N GLU A 129 2.00 -13.70 -10.79
CA GLU A 129 2.89 -14.86 -10.89
C GLU A 129 3.59 -14.90 -12.25
N THR A 130 2.84 -14.57 -13.33
CA THR A 130 3.40 -14.45 -14.67
C THR A 130 4.53 -13.42 -14.74
N ILE A 131 4.38 -12.26 -14.07
CA ILE A 131 5.44 -11.24 -13.98
C ILE A 131 6.70 -11.82 -13.36
N PHE A 132 6.58 -12.44 -12.18
CA PHE A 132 7.76 -12.94 -11.45
C PHE A 132 8.42 -14.15 -12.12
N ALA A 133 7.65 -15.04 -12.72
CA ALA A 133 8.19 -16.13 -13.53
C ALA A 133 8.97 -15.58 -14.75
N HIS A 134 8.44 -14.59 -15.43
CA HIS A 134 9.12 -13.96 -16.55
C HIS A 134 10.39 -13.19 -16.10
N MET A 135 10.35 -12.55 -14.91
CA MET A 135 11.53 -11.90 -14.32
C MET A 135 12.65 -12.88 -14.01
N ASP A 136 12.33 -14.04 -13.44
CA ASP A 136 13.34 -15.08 -13.13
C ASP A 136 13.96 -15.65 -14.41
N LEU A 137 13.15 -15.91 -15.43
CA LEU A 137 13.59 -16.52 -16.67
C LEU A 137 14.41 -15.56 -17.56
N LEU A 138 13.93 -14.34 -17.76
CA LEU A 138 14.47 -13.40 -18.76
C LEU A 138 15.12 -12.14 -18.19
N GLY A 139 15.01 -11.96 -16.88
CA GLY A 139 15.51 -10.79 -16.17
C GLY A 139 14.52 -9.62 -16.12
N VAL A 140 14.74 -8.78 -15.13
CA VAL A 140 13.88 -7.63 -14.81
C VAL A 140 13.73 -6.68 -16.00
N GLU A 141 14.83 -6.27 -16.61
CA GLU A 141 14.82 -5.30 -17.72
C GLU A 141 13.97 -5.74 -18.92
N LYS A 142 14.06 -7.02 -19.28
CA LYS A 142 13.24 -7.56 -20.37
C LYS A 142 11.77 -7.62 -19.99
N THR A 143 11.47 -8.01 -18.75
CA THR A 143 10.10 -8.11 -18.25
C THR A 143 9.41 -6.74 -18.27
N LEU A 144 10.08 -5.72 -17.77
CA LEU A 144 9.52 -4.37 -17.66
C LEU A 144 9.10 -3.78 -19.03
N ARG A 145 9.73 -4.21 -20.13
CA ARG A 145 9.33 -3.79 -21.49
C ARG A 145 7.96 -4.27 -21.92
N TYR A 146 7.42 -5.27 -21.26
CA TYR A 146 6.12 -5.87 -21.56
C TYR A 146 5.04 -5.43 -20.56
N LEU A 147 5.39 -4.70 -19.50
CA LEU A 147 4.41 -4.31 -18.49
C LEU A 147 3.60 -3.10 -18.97
N GLU A 148 2.32 -3.35 -19.27
CA GLU A 148 1.32 -2.32 -19.53
C GLU A 148 0.14 -2.53 -18.58
N GLY A 149 -0.44 -1.43 -18.09
CA GLY A 149 -1.50 -1.42 -17.10
C GLY A 149 -1.07 -0.74 -15.82
N ALA A 150 -1.69 -1.08 -14.72
CA ALA A 150 -1.41 -0.49 -13.41
C ALA A 150 -0.55 -1.45 -12.58
N TRP A 151 0.58 -0.98 -12.05
CA TRP A 151 1.46 -1.83 -11.26
C TRP A 151 2.38 -1.08 -10.29
N ALA A 152 2.55 -1.69 -9.11
CA ALA A 152 3.65 -1.47 -8.19
C ALA A 152 4.19 -2.84 -7.76
N LEU A 153 5.49 -2.99 -7.75
CA LEU A 153 6.21 -4.24 -7.52
C LEU A 153 7.20 -4.08 -6.38
N VAL A 154 7.20 -5.04 -5.47
CA VAL A 154 8.24 -5.22 -4.45
C VAL A 154 8.69 -6.67 -4.51
N TRP A 155 9.99 -6.90 -4.66
CA TRP A 155 10.52 -8.26 -4.73
C TRP A 155 11.91 -8.38 -4.13
N TYR A 156 12.20 -9.56 -3.61
CA TYR A 156 13.53 -9.98 -3.23
C TYR A 156 14.09 -10.91 -4.30
N ASN A 157 15.33 -10.67 -4.71
CA ASN A 157 16.09 -11.55 -5.59
C ASN A 157 17.15 -12.29 -4.75
N SER A 158 16.96 -13.60 -4.57
CA SER A 158 17.83 -14.43 -3.73
C SER A 158 19.21 -14.68 -4.36
N LYS A 159 19.33 -14.63 -5.68
CA LYS A 159 20.60 -14.77 -6.41
C LYS A 159 21.49 -13.56 -6.19
N ASP A 160 20.93 -12.36 -6.36
CA ASP A 160 21.66 -11.10 -6.22
C ASP A 160 21.66 -10.57 -4.78
N LYS A 161 20.83 -11.18 -3.91
CA LYS A 161 20.58 -10.75 -2.53
C LYS A 161 20.17 -9.30 -2.43
N THR A 162 19.15 -8.93 -3.19
CA THR A 162 18.65 -7.55 -3.25
C THR A 162 17.14 -7.48 -3.01
N LEU A 163 16.72 -6.47 -2.23
CA LEU A 163 15.34 -5.99 -2.18
C LEU A 163 15.18 -4.94 -3.27
N ASN A 164 14.10 -5.05 -4.03
CA ASN A 164 13.85 -4.18 -5.17
C ASN A 164 12.43 -3.64 -5.13
N MET A 165 12.27 -2.39 -5.53
CA MET A 165 10.97 -1.73 -5.61
C MET A 165 10.87 -0.91 -6.88
N LEU A 166 9.71 -0.97 -7.51
CA LEU A 166 9.40 -0.23 -8.74
C LEU A 166 7.91 0.01 -8.84
N ARG A 167 7.50 1.16 -9.38
CA ARG A 167 6.10 1.47 -9.64
C ARG A 167 5.92 2.30 -10.91
N ASN A 168 4.69 2.28 -11.46
CA ASN A 168 4.28 3.24 -12.48
C ASN A 168 3.36 4.34 -11.90
N THR A 169 2.82 5.18 -12.76
CA THR A 169 1.92 6.30 -12.37
C THR A 169 0.63 5.83 -11.69
N GLU A 170 0.15 4.63 -12.04
CA GLU A 170 -1.16 4.13 -11.67
C GLU A 170 -1.25 3.54 -10.25
N ARG A 171 -0.11 3.22 -9.65
CA ARG A 171 -0.06 2.63 -8.31
C ARG A 171 0.95 3.34 -7.42
N PRO A 172 0.49 3.86 -6.26
CA PRO A 172 1.40 4.46 -5.30
C PRO A 172 2.21 3.38 -4.56
N LEU A 173 3.41 3.76 -4.15
CA LEU A 173 4.25 3.03 -3.22
C LEU A 173 5.12 4.05 -2.47
N TYR A 174 5.07 4.01 -1.15
CA TYR A 174 5.79 4.93 -0.28
C TYR A 174 6.81 4.17 0.55
N THR A 175 7.91 4.83 0.85
CA THR A 175 8.92 4.36 1.80
C THR A 175 9.10 5.35 2.93
N CYS A 176 9.49 4.87 4.09
CA CYS A 176 9.88 5.66 5.23
C CYS A 176 11.11 5.02 5.88
N GLU A 177 12.06 5.84 6.28
CA GLU A 177 13.24 5.40 7.00
C GLU A 177 13.17 5.88 8.44
N TYR A 178 13.31 4.94 9.36
CA TYR A 178 13.38 5.21 10.79
C TYR A 178 14.78 4.92 11.30
N LYS A 179 15.34 5.85 12.07
CA LYS A 179 16.58 5.62 12.81
C LYS A 179 16.24 4.98 14.15
N ARG A 180 16.97 3.96 14.56
CA ARG A 180 16.83 3.42 15.92
C ARG A 180 17.45 4.36 16.93
N LYS A 181 16.75 4.56 18.06
CA LYS A 181 17.30 5.31 19.18
C LYS A 181 18.63 4.69 19.64
N HIS A 182 19.57 5.54 20.03
CA HIS A 182 20.88 5.17 20.55
C HIS A 182 21.81 4.39 19.60
N THR A 183 21.46 4.31 18.32
CA THR A 183 22.31 3.67 17.28
C THR A 183 22.27 4.48 16.00
N GLU A 184 23.16 4.15 15.04
CA GLU A 184 23.09 4.69 13.69
C GLU A 184 22.27 3.78 12.74
N ASN A 185 21.76 2.68 13.25
CA ASN A 185 20.98 1.73 12.46
C ASN A 185 19.66 2.32 12.00
N ARG A 186 19.33 2.08 10.75
CA ARG A 186 18.05 2.47 10.13
C ARG A 186 17.20 1.24 9.80
N VAL A 187 15.91 1.45 9.77
CA VAL A 187 14.90 0.47 9.33
C VAL A 187 14.09 1.11 8.22
N LEU A 188 14.05 0.45 7.09
CA LEU A 188 13.21 0.81 5.95
C LEU A 188 11.81 0.22 6.15
N THR A 189 10.80 1.03 5.98
CA THR A 189 9.38 0.62 5.99
C THR A 189 8.73 1.08 4.69
N TRP A 190 7.83 0.29 4.14
CA TRP A 190 7.07 0.69 2.96
C TRP A 190 5.61 0.28 3.06
N ALA A 191 4.77 1.03 2.36
CA ALA A 191 3.35 0.73 2.18
C ALA A 191 2.82 1.33 0.87
N SER A 192 1.72 0.78 0.39
CA SER A 192 0.99 1.36 -0.73
C SER A 192 0.52 2.79 -0.45
N GLU A 193 0.31 3.16 0.82
CA GLU A 193 -0.07 4.50 1.25
C GLU A 193 0.76 4.95 2.46
N TYR A 194 1.22 6.20 2.46
CA TYR A 194 2.06 6.74 3.54
C TYR A 194 1.33 6.75 4.90
N ARG A 195 0.00 6.95 4.89
CA ARG A 195 -0.81 6.98 6.11
C ARG A 195 -0.84 5.67 6.86
N MET A 196 -0.71 4.54 6.18
CA MET A 196 -0.57 3.26 6.83
C MET A 196 0.70 3.21 7.68
N ILE A 197 1.79 3.80 7.17
CA ILE A 197 3.07 3.85 7.89
C ILE A 197 2.94 4.76 9.12
N THR A 198 2.33 5.95 8.96
CA THR A 198 2.10 6.88 10.06
C THR A 198 1.24 6.25 11.15
N ALA A 199 0.08 5.73 10.76
CA ALA A 199 -0.85 5.12 11.71
C ALA A 199 -0.23 3.90 12.44
N ALA A 200 0.53 3.07 11.72
CA ALA A 200 1.22 1.94 12.36
C ALA A 200 2.31 2.40 13.34
N TYR A 201 3.03 3.47 13.02
CA TYR A 201 4.05 4.05 13.90
C TYR A 201 3.40 4.61 15.18
N ASP A 202 2.36 5.43 15.04
CA ASP A 202 1.67 6.07 16.15
C ASP A 202 0.98 5.03 17.04
N TYR A 203 0.28 4.08 16.41
CA TYR A 203 -0.48 3.06 17.13
C TYR A 203 0.38 2.10 17.96
N THR A 204 1.56 1.76 17.47
CA THR A 204 2.46 0.84 18.17
C THR A 204 3.39 1.52 19.17
N ASP A 205 3.22 2.83 19.37
CA ASP A 205 4.09 3.67 20.21
C ASP A 205 5.58 3.45 19.90
N SER A 206 5.85 3.31 18.58
CA SER A 206 7.21 3.01 18.10
C SER A 206 8.19 4.17 18.36
N SER A 207 7.70 5.31 18.85
CA SER A 207 8.50 6.48 19.23
C SER A 207 9.54 6.17 20.31
N ASP A 208 9.35 5.15 21.13
CA ASP A 208 10.32 4.76 22.15
C ASP A 208 11.57 4.07 21.59
N GLU A 209 11.45 3.41 20.44
CA GLU A 209 12.54 2.67 19.80
C GLU A 209 13.03 3.26 18.50
N LEU A 210 12.17 4.00 17.81
CA LEU A 210 12.42 4.56 16.49
C LEU A 210 12.28 6.08 16.50
N ILE A 211 13.08 6.75 15.69
CA ILE A 211 13.01 8.19 15.47
C ILE A 211 12.86 8.42 13.97
N LEU A 212 11.88 9.22 13.58
CA LEU A 212 11.87 9.79 12.23
C LEU A 212 13.08 10.69 12.07
N ASP A 213 13.81 10.54 10.99
CA ASP A 213 15.00 11.37 10.76
C ASP A 213 14.58 12.83 10.61
N SER A 214 15.13 13.68 11.47
CA SER A 214 14.81 15.10 11.52
C SER A 214 15.31 15.91 10.34
N GLU A 215 16.17 15.35 9.50
CA GLU A 215 16.77 16.04 8.35
C GLU A 215 15.94 15.93 7.05
N GLY A 216 14.91 15.11 7.02
CA GLY A 216 14.04 14.97 5.86
C GLY A 216 12.77 14.23 6.21
N PHE A 217 11.66 14.79 5.88
CA PHE A 217 10.35 14.17 6.02
C PHE A 217 10.41 12.68 5.70
N GLY A 218 10.17 11.83 6.71
CA GLY A 218 10.39 10.40 6.67
C GLY A 218 9.62 9.61 5.62
N TYR A 219 8.66 10.25 4.92
CA TYR A 219 7.85 9.60 3.89
C TYR A 219 8.26 10.05 2.50
N PHE A 220 8.62 9.08 1.68
CA PHE A 220 9.03 9.32 0.30
C PHE A 220 8.19 8.47 -0.64
N GLN A 221 7.43 9.12 -1.52
CA GLN A 221 6.81 8.39 -2.61
C GLN A 221 7.85 8.02 -3.65
N LEU A 222 8.00 6.74 -3.93
CA LEU A 222 8.97 6.30 -4.94
C LEU A 222 8.67 6.97 -6.29
N PRO A 223 9.69 7.49 -6.98
CA PRO A 223 9.53 8.00 -8.33
C PRO A 223 8.96 6.96 -9.28
N VAL A 224 8.23 7.43 -10.28
CA VAL A 224 7.68 6.60 -11.34
C VAL A 224 8.80 6.08 -12.23
N ASP A 225 8.73 4.79 -12.57
CA ASP A 225 9.66 4.12 -13.50
C ASP A 225 11.14 4.16 -13.09
N VAL A 226 11.41 4.35 -11.79
CA VAL A 226 12.75 4.28 -11.21
C VAL A 226 12.88 3.02 -10.37
N LEU A 227 13.81 2.16 -10.72
CA LEU A 227 14.13 0.97 -9.95
C LEU A 227 14.98 1.35 -8.73
N HIS A 228 14.47 1.07 -7.56
CA HIS A 228 15.17 1.20 -6.28
C HIS A 228 15.65 -0.17 -5.82
N THR A 229 16.92 -0.25 -5.45
CA THR A 229 17.56 -1.50 -5.06
C THR A 229 18.35 -1.32 -3.77
N TRP A 230 18.17 -2.21 -2.81
CA TRP A 230 18.91 -2.30 -1.56
C TRP A 230 19.62 -3.66 -1.48
N ALA A 231 20.89 -3.65 -1.16
CA ALA A 231 21.63 -4.89 -0.88
C ALA A 231 21.22 -5.47 0.49
N LEU A 232 21.02 -6.77 0.58
CA LEU A 232 20.69 -7.44 1.83
C LEU A 232 21.72 -7.18 2.93
N GLY A 233 23.02 -7.18 2.56
CA GLY A 233 24.11 -6.92 3.50
C GLY A 233 24.03 -5.54 4.15
N ASP A 234 23.67 -4.52 3.36
CA ASP A 234 23.49 -3.15 3.84
C ASP A 234 22.27 -3.05 4.76
N LEU A 235 21.14 -3.64 4.35
CA LEU A 235 19.96 -3.70 5.20
C LEU A 235 20.23 -4.39 6.55
N VAL A 236 20.95 -5.51 6.56
CA VAL A 236 21.36 -6.21 7.78
C VAL A 236 22.25 -5.32 8.67
N ALA A 237 23.09 -4.49 8.06
CA ALA A 237 23.93 -3.52 8.77
C ALA A 237 23.19 -2.25 9.21
N GLY A 238 21.89 -2.12 8.92
CA GLY A 238 21.11 -0.92 9.22
C GLY A 238 21.41 0.25 8.30
N ILE A 239 21.91 -0.03 7.10
CA ILE A 239 22.18 0.95 6.04
C ILE A 239 21.01 0.86 5.04
N THR A 240 20.29 1.96 4.88
CA THR A 240 19.12 2.05 3.99
C THR A 240 19.40 2.89 2.74
N GLU A 241 20.67 3.20 2.47
CA GLU A 241 21.04 3.84 1.22
C GLU A 241 20.65 2.95 0.03
N ARG A 242 19.88 3.54 -0.88
CA ARG A 242 19.40 2.86 -2.07
C ARG A 242 20.25 3.19 -3.29
N VAL A 243 20.43 2.20 -4.13
CA VAL A 243 20.93 2.44 -5.48
C VAL A 243 19.72 2.76 -6.37
N GLU A 244 19.68 3.99 -6.87
CA GLU A 244 18.70 4.38 -7.88
C GLU A 244 19.29 4.10 -9.26
N LYS A 245 18.56 3.31 -10.04
CA LYS A 245 18.86 3.19 -11.46
C LYS A 245 17.93 4.14 -12.21
N VAL A 246 18.52 5.08 -12.94
CA VAL A 246 17.90 5.99 -13.90
C VAL A 246 16.90 5.24 -14.79
N PRO A 247 15.84 5.91 -15.30
CA PRO A 247 14.77 5.27 -16.06
C PRO A 247 15.29 4.18 -16.98
N MET A 248 14.79 2.97 -16.81
CA MET A 248 15.29 1.80 -17.53
C MET A 248 15.15 2.04 -19.04
N PRO A 249 16.22 1.89 -19.83
CA PRO A 249 16.14 2.14 -21.28
C PRO A 249 15.10 1.21 -21.90
N GLY A 250 14.03 1.78 -22.44
CA GLY A 250 13.01 1.05 -23.18
C GLY A 250 11.65 0.89 -22.50
N LEU A 251 11.45 1.45 -21.29
CA LEU A 251 10.09 1.73 -20.86
C LEU A 251 9.50 2.77 -21.86
N PRO A 252 8.26 2.58 -22.34
CA PRO A 252 7.64 3.59 -23.19
C PRO A 252 7.57 4.90 -22.39
N VAL A 253 8.25 5.92 -22.90
CA VAL A 253 8.10 7.27 -22.38
C VAL A 253 6.61 7.58 -22.48
N PRO A 254 5.91 7.90 -21.37
CA PRO A 254 4.52 8.27 -21.46
C PRO A 254 4.43 9.38 -22.52
N PRO A 255 3.46 9.30 -23.46
CA PRO A 255 3.34 10.31 -24.49
C PRO A 255 3.28 11.67 -23.79
N LYS A 256 4.18 12.59 -24.17
CA LYS A 256 4.08 13.97 -23.72
C LYS A 256 2.63 14.35 -23.89
N VAL A 257 1.97 14.70 -22.80
CA VAL A 257 0.62 15.26 -22.87
C VAL A 257 0.78 16.53 -23.72
N THR A 258 0.54 16.37 -25.01
CA THR A 258 0.42 17.50 -25.91
C THR A 258 -0.88 18.14 -25.44
N THR A 259 -0.76 19.23 -24.71
CA THR A 259 -1.90 20.09 -24.43
C THR A 259 -2.47 20.43 -25.80
N VAL A 260 -3.55 19.75 -26.18
CA VAL A 260 -4.34 20.11 -27.32
C VAL A 260 -5.01 21.42 -26.94
N THR A 261 -4.38 22.53 -27.30
CA THR A 261 -5.02 23.84 -27.31
C THR A 261 -6.12 23.75 -28.36
N TYR A 262 -7.35 23.52 -27.91
CA TYR A 262 -8.51 23.72 -28.74
C TYR A 262 -8.56 25.20 -29.10
N PRO A 263 -8.64 25.58 -30.40
CA PRO A 263 -8.81 26.95 -30.75
C PRO A 263 -10.12 27.43 -30.14
N SER A 264 -10.04 28.43 -29.28
CA SER A 264 -11.18 29.13 -28.71
C SER A 264 -11.94 29.88 -29.83
N THR A 265 -12.92 29.21 -30.41
CA THR A 265 -13.94 29.85 -31.24
C THR A 265 -15.31 29.51 -30.70
N SER A 266 -15.62 30.08 -29.55
CA SER A 266 -16.99 30.27 -29.07
C SER A 266 -17.03 31.58 -28.28
N PRO A 267 -18.05 32.38 -28.48
CA PRO A 267 -18.14 33.68 -27.79
C PRO A 267 -18.21 33.45 -26.28
N VAL A 268 -17.34 34.16 -25.59
CA VAL A 268 -17.34 34.23 -24.14
C VAL A 268 -18.67 34.81 -23.69
N THR A 269 -19.62 33.96 -23.36
CA THR A 269 -20.68 34.33 -22.43
C THR A 269 -20.02 34.39 -21.09
N THR A 270 -19.79 35.58 -20.59
CA THR A 270 -19.42 35.86 -19.21
C THR A 270 -20.49 35.27 -18.30
N PHE A 271 -20.31 34.04 -17.87
CA PHE A 271 -20.97 33.54 -16.69
C PHE A 271 -20.28 34.24 -15.51
N THR A 272 -20.93 35.20 -14.92
CA THR A 272 -20.65 35.61 -13.55
C THR A 272 -20.81 34.36 -12.70
N PRO A 273 -19.82 33.92 -11.93
CA PRO A 273 -20.03 32.87 -10.97
C PRO A 273 -21.10 33.38 -10.00
N ALA A 274 -22.31 32.81 -10.06
CA ALA A 274 -23.18 32.90 -8.92
C ALA A 274 -22.40 32.28 -7.78
N THR A 275 -22.06 33.08 -6.81
CA THR A 275 -21.57 32.65 -5.53
C THR A 275 -22.66 31.76 -4.93
N LEU A 276 -22.59 30.46 -5.23
CA LEU A 276 -23.23 29.44 -4.41
C LEU A 276 -22.40 29.38 -3.12
N VAL A 277 -22.64 30.35 -2.26
CA VAL A 277 -22.41 30.17 -0.85
C VAL A 277 -23.58 29.29 -0.41
N PRO A 278 -23.38 28.03 -0.04
CA PRO A 278 -24.46 27.22 0.51
C PRO A 278 -24.96 28.00 1.74
N ASP A 279 -26.27 28.23 1.81
CA ASP A 279 -26.87 28.80 2.98
C ASP A 279 -26.43 28.03 4.22
N LYS A 280 -26.07 28.73 5.27
CA LYS A 280 -25.61 28.13 6.54
C LYS A 280 -26.59 27.10 7.14
N GLU A 281 -27.82 27.06 6.65
CA GLU A 281 -28.86 26.12 7.10
C GLU A 281 -28.77 24.74 6.45
N GLU A 282 -28.15 24.58 5.27
CA GLU A 282 -27.97 23.25 4.65
C GLU A 282 -26.84 22.42 5.29
N ILE A 283 -25.92 23.07 6.00
CA ILE A 283 -24.83 22.39 6.72
C ILE A 283 -25.31 21.74 8.02
N HIS A 284 -26.53 22.10 8.51
CA HIS A 284 -27.06 21.62 9.78
C HIS A 284 -27.64 20.18 9.75
N ASN A 285 -27.70 19.54 8.59
CA ASN A 285 -28.19 18.16 8.48
C ASN A 285 -27.11 17.08 8.48
N ILE A 286 -25.83 17.44 8.62
CA ILE A 286 -24.81 16.50 9.03
C ILE A 286 -25.07 16.26 10.52
N SER A 287 -25.56 15.08 10.89
CA SER A 287 -25.78 14.71 12.30
C SER A 287 -24.40 14.67 12.98
N ILE A 288 -24.03 15.80 13.57
CA ILE A 288 -22.90 15.92 14.47
C ILE A 288 -23.40 15.34 15.77
N VAL A 289 -22.92 14.19 16.17
CA VAL A 289 -23.08 13.72 17.55
C VAL A 289 -22.11 14.60 18.35
N GLU A 290 -22.65 15.56 19.12
CA GLU A 290 -21.86 16.27 20.12
C GLU A 290 -21.36 15.26 21.15
N ASP A 291 -20.10 15.42 21.54
CA ASP A 291 -19.46 14.63 22.57
C ASP A 291 -20.36 14.41 23.78
N ASP A 292 -20.74 13.18 24.00
CA ASP A 292 -20.91 12.61 25.34
C ASP A 292 -20.85 11.09 25.19
N GLU A 293 -19.71 10.53 25.62
CA GLU A 293 -19.53 9.13 26.00
C GLU A 293 -20.13 8.06 25.07
N VAL A 294 -19.53 7.88 23.91
CA VAL A 294 -19.65 6.63 23.17
C VAL A 294 -18.27 6.02 23.02
N GLU A 295 -18.01 5.00 23.83
CA GLU A 295 -16.83 4.18 23.70
C GLU A 295 -16.65 3.72 22.25
N GLY A 296 -15.60 4.20 21.61
CA GLY A 296 -14.98 3.51 20.49
C GLY A 296 -15.55 3.77 19.10
N HIS A 297 -16.22 4.88 18.80
CA HIS A 297 -16.69 5.16 17.45
C HIS A 297 -16.27 6.55 16.93
N TYR A 298 -15.54 6.51 15.84
CA TYR A 298 -14.93 7.62 15.15
C TYR A 298 -15.96 8.45 14.39
N PHE A 299 -16.39 9.55 14.95
CA PHE A 299 -17.16 10.54 14.22
C PHE A 299 -16.48 11.89 14.39
N GLY A 300 -15.97 12.40 13.27
CA GLY A 300 -15.26 13.66 13.25
C GLY A 300 -16.12 14.82 13.68
N GLY A 301 -15.55 15.75 14.43
CA GLY A 301 -16.11 17.03 14.77
C GLY A 301 -16.44 17.87 13.53
N ARG A 302 -16.84 19.14 13.73
CA ARG A 302 -17.21 20.06 12.63
C ARG A 302 -16.09 20.18 11.61
N ILE A 303 -16.42 19.86 10.35
CA ILE A 303 -15.50 20.01 9.24
C ILE A 303 -15.67 21.41 8.66
N SER A 304 -14.57 22.11 8.42
CA SER A 304 -14.61 23.38 7.71
C SER A 304 -14.98 23.14 6.24
N SER A 305 -15.62 24.13 5.62
CA SER A 305 -15.93 24.09 4.19
C SER A 305 -14.71 23.82 3.32
N ASP A 306 -13.56 24.35 3.72
CA ASP A 306 -12.29 24.18 2.99
C ASP A 306 -11.76 22.75 3.11
N ALA A 307 -11.84 22.15 4.30
CA ALA A 307 -11.47 20.75 4.50
C ALA A 307 -12.40 19.83 3.71
N TRP A 308 -13.71 20.08 3.71
CA TRP A 308 -14.65 19.33 2.91
C TRP A 308 -14.35 19.43 1.41
N ASN A 309 -14.14 20.63 0.89
CA ASN A 309 -13.84 20.85 -0.52
C ASN A 309 -12.56 20.15 -0.96
N GLY A 310 -11.56 20.06 -0.07
CA GLY A 310 -10.35 19.27 -0.30
C GLY A 310 -10.61 17.75 -0.36
N MET A 311 -11.63 17.27 0.35
CA MET A 311 -11.95 15.83 0.45
C MET A 311 -13.01 15.38 -0.56
N ALA A 312 -13.99 16.23 -0.86
CA ALA A 312 -15.15 15.89 -1.71
C ALA A 312 -14.81 15.59 -3.18
N SER A 313 -13.62 15.97 -3.64
CA SER A 313 -13.17 15.66 -5.00
C SER A 313 -12.89 14.17 -5.25
N TYR A 314 -12.94 13.34 -4.22
CA TYR A 314 -12.51 11.93 -4.28
C TYR A 314 -13.62 10.90 -4.06
N GLY A 315 -14.85 11.32 -3.74
CA GLY A 315 -15.93 10.40 -3.42
C GLY A 315 -15.67 9.57 -2.16
N CYS A 316 -16.38 8.46 -2.00
CA CYS A 316 -16.12 7.51 -0.92
C CYS A 316 -14.72 6.91 -1.07
N SER A 317 -13.90 7.04 -0.05
CA SER A 317 -12.50 6.57 -0.06
C SER A 317 -12.37 5.05 -0.24
N TYR A 318 -13.45 4.31 -0.02
CA TYR A 318 -13.46 2.85 -0.13
C TYR A 318 -14.00 2.36 -1.48
N CYS A 319 -15.17 2.81 -1.93
CA CYS A 319 -15.81 2.31 -3.16
C CYS A 319 -15.82 3.30 -4.32
N GLY A 320 -15.35 4.53 -4.12
CA GLY A 320 -15.33 5.58 -5.13
C GLY A 320 -16.71 6.18 -5.46
N THR A 321 -17.78 5.79 -4.77
CA THR A 321 -19.11 6.35 -4.98
C THR A 321 -19.11 7.83 -4.57
N ASP A 322 -19.69 8.67 -5.39
CA ASP A 322 -19.86 10.09 -5.07
C ASP A 322 -20.64 10.26 -3.77
N VAL A 323 -20.08 11.03 -2.85
CA VAL A 323 -20.74 11.39 -1.58
C VAL A 323 -20.80 12.90 -1.47
N LEU A 324 -21.94 13.41 -1.07
CA LEU A 324 -22.16 14.82 -0.83
C LEU A 324 -22.21 15.09 0.67
N PRO A 325 -21.92 16.31 1.15
CA PRO A 325 -22.06 16.67 2.55
C PRO A 325 -23.45 16.40 3.10
N SER A 326 -24.47 16.46 2.23
CA SER A 326 -25.87 16.20 2.55
C SER A 326 -26.26 14.72 2.51
N THR A 327 -25.33 13.80 2.15
CA THR A 327 -25.62 12.37 2.11
C THR A 327 -25.82 11.84 3.54
N PRO A 328 -27.02 11.37 3.92
CA PRO A 328 -27.25 10.88 5.27
C PRO A 328 -26.37 9.68 5.61
N GLY A 329 -25.80 9.66 6.80
CA GLY A 329 -25.03 8.52 7.31
C GLY A 329 -23.62 8.37 6.72
N ILE A 330 -23.05 9.41 6.15
CA ILE A 330 -21.63 9.44 5.80
C ILE A 330 -20.79 9.55 7.07
N ALA A 331 -19.63 8.92 7.06
CA ALA A 331 -18.58 9.16 8.04
C ALA A 331 -17.42 9.92 7.39
N VAL A 332 -16.92 10.90 8.09
CA VAL A 332 -15.81 11.72 7.63
C VAL A 332 -14.76 11.77 8.71
N PHE A 333 -13.53 11.51 8.31
CA PHE A 333 -12.35 11.53 9.16
C PHE A 333 -11.42 12.61 8.64
N PRO A 334 -11.54 13.85 9.14
CA PRO A 334 -10.84 15.01 8.58
C PRO A 334 -9.31 14.92 8.69
N GLU A 335 -8.82 14.36 9.77
CA GLU A 335 -7.38 14.21 10.01
C GLU A 335 -6.76 13.21 9.04
N GLU A 336 -7.50 12.15 8.69
CA GLU A 336 -7.10 11.13 7.73
C GLU A 336 -7.51 11.44 6.30
N MET A 337 -8.28 12.50 6.06
CA MET A 337 -8.87 12.83 4.76
C MET A 337 -9.72 11.68 4.17
N ILE A 338 -10.39 10.92 5.01
CA ILE A 338 -11.22 9.77 4.60
C ILE A 338 -12.68 10.15 4.67
N VAL A 339 -13.43 9.79 3.62
CA VAL A 339 -14.88 9.89 3.54
C VAL A 339 -15.44 8.52 3.23
N LEU A 340 -16.38 8.02 4.02
CA LEU A 340 -17.04 6.74 3.80
C LEU A 340 -18.53 6.95 3.53
N CYS A 341 -19.05 6.31 2.49
CA CYS A 341 -20.50 6.25 2.24
C CYS A 341 -21.18 5.33 3.26
N PRO A 342 -22.52 5.44 3.47
CA PRO A 342 -23.23 4.65 4.47
C PRO A 342 -23.07 3.15 4.33
N SER A 343 -22.99 2.63 3.10
CA SER A 343 -22.80 1.21 2.84
C SER A 343 -21.42 0.74 3.30
N CYS A 344 -20.38 1.47 2.92
CA CYS A 344 -19.01 1.12 3.33
C CYS A 344 -18.78 1.32 4.82
N LEU A 345 -19.42 2.33 5.42
CA LEU A 345 -19.37 2.53 6.86
C LEU A 345 -20.05 1.37 7.61
N GLY A 346 -21.23 0.96 7.18
CA GLY A 346 -21.98 -0.13 7.81
C GLY A 346 -21.24 -1.46 7.75
N GLU A 347 -20.60 -1.77 6.63
CA GLU A 347 -19.80 -2.99 6.47
C GLU A 347 -18.46 -2.90 7.22
N SER A 348 -17.80 -1.74 7.19
CA SER A 348 -16.48 -1.56 7.79
C SER A 348 -16.50 -1.45 9.31
N VAL A 349 -17.43 -0.68 9.89
CA VAL A 349 -17.45 -0.42 11.34
C VAL A 349 -17.95 -1.62 12.15
N THR A 350 -18.95 -2.34 11.65
CA THR A 350 -19.51 -3.47 12.40
C THR A 350 -18.72 -4.76 12.27
N THR A 351 -18.09 -5.00 11.12
CA THR A 351 -17.42 -6.29 10.84
C THR A 351 -15.89 -6.17 10.89
N ILE A 352 -15.35 -5.10 10.36
CA ILE A 352 -13.88 -4.93 10.19
C ILE A 352 -13.30 -4.06 11.30
N GLY A 353 -13.81 -2.85 11.50
CA GLY A 353 -13.26 -1.91 12.47
C GLY A 353 -13.25 -2.43 13.91
N GLY A 354 -14.35 -3.00 14.37
CA GLY A 354 -14.46 -3.56 15.72
C GLY A 354 -13.53 -4.77 15.95
N ASN A 355 -13.31 -5.59 14.94
CA ASN A 355 -12.42 -6.74 15.04
C ASN A 355 -10.95 -6.33 14.97
N ILE A 356 -10.62 -5.39 14.09
CA ILE A 356 -9.25 -4.86 13.98
C ILE A 356 -8.87 -4.16 15.29
N HIS A 357 -9.71 -3.27 15.82
CA HIS A 357 -9.42 -2.55 17.05
C HIS A 357 -9.14 -3.50 18.23
N LYS A 358 -10.04 -4.46 18.46
CA LYS A 358 -9.83 -5.47 19.52
C LYS A 358 -8.57 -6.30 19.31
N HIS A 359 -8.23 -6.61 18.06
CA HIS A 359 -7.04 -7.40 17.77
C HIS A 359 -5.77 -6.58 17.96
N ILE A 360 -5.77 -5.32 17.53
CA ILE A 360 -4.65 -4.41 17.73
C ILE A 360 -4.42 -4.18 19.24
N GLU A 361 -5.48 -3.93 20.04
CA GLU A 361 -5.38 -3.82 21.50
C GLU A 361 -4.78 -5.06 22.15
N SER A 362 -5.01 -6.25 21.60
CA SER A 362 -4.41 -7.50 22.09
C SER A 362 -2.93 -7.67 21.73
N LEU A 363 -2.41 -6.87 20.80
CA LEU A 363 -1.01 -6.90 20.34
C LEU A 363 -0.12 -5.86 21.04
N CYS A 364 -0.74 -4.87 21.69
CA CYS A 364 -0.10 -3.86 22.52
C CYS A 364 -0.15 -4.24 24.00
#